data_bd44152ffdc20520315dc273df52f2b8
#
_entry.id   bd44152ffdc20520315dc273df52f2b8
#
_cell.length_a   1.000
_cell.length_b   1.000
_cell.length_c   1.000
_cell.angle_alpha   90.00
_cell.angle_beta   90.00
_cell.angle_gamma   90.00
#
_symmetry.space_group_name_H-M   'P 1'
#
loop_
_entity.id
_entity.type
_entity.pdbx_description
1 polymer ?
#
loop_
_entity_poly.entity_id
_entity_poly.type
_entity_poly.pdbx_seq_one_letter_code
_entity_poly.pdbx_strand_id
1 'polypeptide(L)'
;CEFETSLMMAAGAIEPNVDLPSGEFFVPSHDWADSSMLHKSVGELYRSIRQISGGSGVIGQPDAATLEQGHKITAAVVRRLETVVTDLRRMG
;
A
#
# COMPACT_ATOMS: atom_id res chain seq x y z
N CYS A 1 4.58 1.71 -2.52
CA CYS A 1 3.80 2.39 -3.57
C CYS A 1 3.15 3.66 -3.02
N GLU A 2 2.22 4.25 -3.76
CA GLU A 2 1.56 5.52 -3.36
C GLU A 2 0.81 5.43 -2.03
N PHE A 3 0.23 4.28 -1.72
CA PHE A 3 -0.54 4.05 -0.50
C PHE A 3 0.36 4.14 0.75
N GLU A 4 1.40 3.34 0.80
CA GLU A 4 2.34 3.33 1.92
C GLU A 4 3.10 4.65 2.06
N THR A 5 3.48 5.24 0.94
CA THR A 5 4.17 6.54 0.93
C THR A 5 3.26 7.65 1.44
N SER A 6 1.98 7.65 1.05
CA SER A 6 0.98 8.60 1.57
C SER A 6 0.79 8.46 3.08
N LEU A 7 0.74 7.22 3.59
CA LEU A 7 0.68 6.95 5.03
C LEU A 7 1.91 7.47 5.76
N MET A 8 3.10 7.30 5.18
CA MET A 8 4.35 7.80 5.76
C MET A 8 4.39 9.34 5.79
N MET A 9 3.82 10.00 4.79
CA MET A 9 3.64 11.46 4.80
C MET A 9 2.71 11.89 5.94
N ALA A 10 1.56 11.22 6.09
CA ALA A 10 0.61 11.52 7.16
C ALA A 10 1.19 11.27 8.55
N ALA A 11 2.08 10.29 8.69
CA ALA A 11 2.80 10.00 9.93
C ALA A 11 3.99 10.95 10.20
N GLY A 12 4.30 11.86 9.28
CA GLY A 12 5.42 12.79 9.41
C GLY A 12 6.80 12.19 9.15
N ALA A 13 6.86 10.99 8.57
CA ALA A 13 8.12 10.30 8.28
C ALA A 13 8.73 10.67 6.92
N ILE A 14 7.93 11.20 6.02
CA ILE A 14 8.35 11.68 4.69
C ILE A 14 7.76 13.07 4.47
N GLU A 15 8.60 14.00 4.01
CA GLU A 15 8.14 15.34 3.65
C GLU A 15 7.25 15.30 2.38
N PRO A 16 6.11 16.01 2.35
CA PRO A 16 5.17 15.93 1.22
C PRO A 16 5.72 16.39 -0.14
N ASN A 17 6.75 17.22 -0.14
CA ASN A 17 7.31 17.84 -1.35
C ASN A 17 8.66 17.25 -1.76
N VAL A 18 8.98 16.07 -1.27
CA VAL A 18 10.21 15.35 -1.65
C VAL A 18 10.05 14.76 -3.05
N ASP A 19 11.12 14.84 -3.82
CA ASP A 19 11.18 14.17 -5.11
C ASP A 19 11.27 12.66 -4.91
N LEU A 20 10.24 11.96 -5.34
CA LEU A 20 10.09 10.52 -5.16
C LEU A 20 10.22 9.79 -6.48
N PRO A 21 10.84 8.60 -6.50
CA PRO A 21 10.98 7.83 -7.72
C PRO A 21 9.63 7.31 -8.21
N SER A 22 9.50 7.20 -9.52
CA SER A 22 8.45 6.41 -10.17
C SER A 22 8.92 4.96 -10.29
N GLY A 23 8.05 4.03 -10.00
CA GLY A 23 8.34 2.61 -10.12
C GLY A 23 7.57 1.95 -11.24
N GLU A 24 8.06 0.81 -11.69
CA GLU A 24 7.37 -0.05 -12.64
C GLU A 24 6.95 -1.35 -11.96
N PHE A 25 5.85 -1.89 -12.43
CA PHE A 25 5.29 -3.12 -11.88
C PHE A 25 5.18 -4.16 -13.00
N PHE A 26 6.20 -5.01 -13.11
CA PHE A 26 6.24 -6.09 -14.06
C PHE A 26 5.66 -7.37 -13.45
N VAL A 27 4.36 -7.45 -13.39
CA VAL A 27 3.73 -8.71 -13.01
C VAL A 27 2.98 -9.25 -14.22
N PRO A 28 3.35 -10.43 -14.72
CA PRO A 28 2.45 -11.12 -15.60
C PRO A 28 1.19 -11.43 -14.80
N SER A 29 0.10 -10.82 -15.19
CA SER A 29 -1.20 -11.13 -14.62
C SER A 29 -1.65 -12.48 -15.17
N HIS A 30 -1.70 -13.45 -14.30
CA HIS A 30 -2.40 -14.70 -14.53
C HIS A 30 -3.66 -14.66 -13.68
N ASP A 31 -4.78 -15.13 -14.20
CA ASP A 31 -6.05 -15.17 -13.46
C ASP A 31 -5.95 -15.95 -12.15
N TRP A 32 -5.01 -16.88 -12.07
CA TRP A 32 -4.77 -17.73 -10.91
C TRP A 32 -3.69 -17.21 -9.96
N ALA A 33 -2.89 -16.24 -10.38
CA ALA A 33 -1.78 -15.67 -9.61
C ALA A 33 -1.69 -14.16 -9.85
N ASP A 34 -2.41 -13.41 -9.05
CA ASP A 34 -2.36 -11.96 -9.01
C ASP A 34 -1.53 -11.52 -7.81
N SER A 35 -0.45 -10.83 -8.05
CA SER A 35 0.42 -10.29 -6.99
C SER A 35 -0.14 -9.00 -6.38
N SER A 36 -1.25 -8.50 -6.88
CA SER A 36 -1.96 -7.38 -6.28
C SER A 36 -2.63 -7.83 -4.99
N MET A 37 -2.30 -7.19 -3.87
CA MET A 37 -2.97 -7.42 -2.60
C MET A 37 -4.43 -6.93 -2.57
N LEU A 38 -4.90 -6.33 -3.66
CA LEU A 38 -6.26 -5.84 -3.82
C LEU A 38 -7.25 -6.91 -4.28
N HIS A 39 -6.76 -8.03 -4.77
CA HIS A 39 -7.57 -9.13 -5.29
C HIS A 39 -7.19 -10.45 -4.63
N LYS A 40 -8.17 -11.32 -4.51
CA LYS A 40 -7.92 -12.71 -4.11
C LYS A 40 -7.32 -13.47 -5.27
N SER A 41 -6.18 -14.09 -5.04
CA SER A 41 -5.55 -15.00 -5.99
C SER A 41 -5.65 -16.43 -5.46
N VAL A 42 -5.76 -17.39 -6.37
CA VAL A 42 -5.83 -18.81 -6.02
C VAL A 42 -4.46 -19.37 -5.69
N GLY A 43 -3.42 -18.78 -6.24
CA GLY A 43 -2.04 -19.14 -6.00
C GLY A 43 -1.11 -17.94 -6.10
N GLU A 44 0.13 -18.13 -5.72
CA GLU A 44 1.17 -17.11 -5.80
C GLU A 44 2.30 -17.57 -6.71
N LEU A 45 2.76 -16.66 -7.54
CA LEU A 45 3.97 -16.86 -8.32
C LEU A 45 5.12 -16.17 -7.60
N TYR A 46 6.06 -16.97 -7.10
CA TYR A 46 7.19 -16.44 -6.35
C TYR A 46 8.19 -15.77 -7.29
N ARG A 47 8.39 -14.45 -7.08
CA ARG A 47 9.38 -13.66 -7.81
C ARG A 47 10.14 -12.75 -6.86
N SER A 48 11.39 -12.49 -7.16
CA SER A 48 12.17 -11.53 -6.38
C SER A 48 11.68 -10.09 -6.62
N ILE A 49 11.86 -9.22 -5.63
CA ILE A 49 11.61 -7.78 -5.77
C ILE A 49 12.34 -7.20 -6.98
N ARG A 50 13.55 -7.67 -7.24
CA ARG A 50 14.33 -7.24 -8.40
C ARG A 50 13.64 -7.55 -9.72
N GLN A 51 13.02 -8.73 -9.84
CA GLN A 51 12.30 -9.14 -11.05
C GLN A 51 11.02 -8.32 -11.28
N ILE A 52 10.23 -8.14 -10.23
CA ILE A 52 8.94 -7.43 -10.33
C ILE A 52 9.09 -5.91 -10.42
N SER A 53 10.21 -5.36 -9.99
CA SER A 53 10.49 -3.92 -10.06
C SER A 53 11.38 -3.50 -11.23
N GLY A 54 11.70 -4.43 -12.15
CA GLY A 54 12.62 -4.13 -13.24
C GLY A 54 14.04 -3.78 -12.78
N GLY A 55 14.42 -4.20 -11.59
CA GLY A 55 15.74 -3.96 -11.00
C GLY A 55 15.85 -2.72 -10.13
N SER A 56 14.87 -1.84 -10.10
CA SER A 56 14.89 -0.59 -9.31
C SER A 56 14.67 -0.80 -7.81
N GLY A 57 13.98 -1.88 -7.43
CA GLY A 57 13.51 -2.08 -6.06
C GLY A 57 12.24 -1.31 -5.72
N VAL A 58 11.75 -0.47 -6.62
CA VAL A 58 10.53 0.33 -6.44
C VAL A 58 9.36 -0.31 -7.16
N ILE A 59 8.31 -0.63 -6.43
CA ILE A 59 7.07 -1.21 -6.95
C ILE A 59 5.95 -0.20 -6.76
N GLY A 60 5.15 0.00 -7.82
CA GLY A 60 4.08 0.98 -7.81
C GLY A 60 4.59 2.40 -8.05
N GLN A 61 3.83 3.39 -7.62
CA GLN A 61 4.09 4.79 -7.93
C GLN A 61 4.14 5.65 -6.67
N PRO A 62 5.26 5.63 -5.93
CA PRO A 62 5.41 6.48 -4.75
C PRO A 62 5.33 7.97 -5.05
N ASP A 63 5.69 8.39 -6.26
CA ASP A 63 5.57 9.77 -6.73
C ASP A 63 4.13 10.26 -6.88
N ALA A 64 3.16 9.35 -6.94
CA ALA A 64 1.73 9.68 -6.92
C ALA A 64 1.17 9.89 -5.51
N ALA A 65 1.95 9.65 -4.47
CA ALA A 65 1.54 9.79 -3.08
C ALA A 65 1.24 11.25 -2.71
N THR A 66 0.24 11.44 -1.87
CA THR A 66 -0.12 12.76 -1.33
C THR A 66 -0.38 12.69 0.17
N LEU A 67 -0.11 13.80 0.86
CA LEU A 67 -0.43 13.96 2.27
C LEU A 67 -1.94 13.84 2.52
N GLU A 68 -2.76 14.41 1.64
CA GLU A 68 -4.22 14.34 1.72
C GLU A 68 -4.72 12.89 1.67
N GLN A 69 -4.20 12.10 0.74
CA GLN A 69 -4.52 10.68 0.64
C GLN A 69 -4.10 9.92 1.91
N GLY A 70 -2.93 10.22 2.44
CA GLY A 70 -2.45 9.65 3.69
C GLY A 70 -3.38 9.93 4.87
N HIS A 71 -3.88 11.15 4.98
CA HIS A 71 -4.85 11.52 6.01
C HIS A 71 -6.20 10.80 5.83
N LYS A 72 -6.69 10.66 4.61
CA LYS A 72 -7.93 9.92 4.31
C LYS A 72 -7.81 8.45 4.68
N ILE A 73 -6.70 7.82 4.34
CA ILE A 73 -6.44 6.42 4.67
C ILE A 73 -6.36 6.23 6.18
N THR A 74 -5.61 7.09 6.87
CA THR A 74 -5.47 7.06 8.33
C THR A 74 -6.83 7.19 9.01
N ALA A 75 -7.65 8.14 8.59
CA ALA A 75 -8.99 8.34 9.13
C ALA A 75 -9.90 7.12 8.94
N ALA A 76 -9.82 6.47 7.77
CA ALA A 76 -10.59 5.25 7.50
C ALA A 76 -10.16 4.08 8.39
N VAL A 77 -8.85 3.90 8.57
CA VAL A 77 -8.29 2.86 9.45
C VAL A 77 -8.69 3.10 10.90
N VAL A 78 -8.58 4.32 11.39
CA VAL A 78 -8.95 4.68 12.77
C VAL A 78 -10.42 4.41 13.03
N ARG A 79 -11.31 4.81 12.13
CA ARG A 79 -12.76 4.50 12.26
C ARG A 79 -13.03 3.01 12.35
N ARG A 80 -12.32 2.21 11.56
CA ARG A 80 -12.48 0.76 11.59
C ARG A 80 -11.98 0.17 12.91
N LEU A 81 -10.86 0.66 13.42
CA LEU A 81 -10.32 0.26 14.73
C LEU A 81 -11.24 0.66 15.88
N GLU A 82 -11.85 1.84 15.84
CA GLU A 82 -12.85 2.27 16.82
C GLU A 82 -14.03 1.29 16.88
N THR A 83 -14.51 0.82 15.74
CA THR A 83 -15.56 -0.20 15.68
C THR A 83 -15.12 -1.49 16.36
N VAL A 84 -13.92 -1.97 16.05
CA VAL A 84 -13.37 -3.18 16.68
C VAL A 84 -13.26 -3.04 18.20
N VAL A 85 -12.72 -1.92 18.68
CA VAL A 85 -12.59 -1.65 20.12
C VAL A 85 -13.96 -1.60 20.79
N THR A 86 -14.93 -0.95 20.17
CA THR A 86 -16.29 -0.85 20.69
C THR A 86 -16.94 -2.24 20.81
N ASP A 87 -16.80 -3.06 19.79
CA ASP A 87 -17.36 -4.41 19.77
C ASP A 87 -16.70 -5.29 20.86
N LEU A 88 -15.38 -5.22 20.98
CA LEU A 88 -14.66 -5.95 22.04
C LEU A 88 -15.09 -5.53 23.45
N ARG A 89 -15.32 -4.24 23.66
CA ARG A 89 -15.82 -3.73 24.95
C ARG A 89 -17.21 -4.26 25.29
N ARG A 90 -18.08 -4.42 24.30
CA ARG A 90 -19.43 -4.97 24.48
C ARG A 90 -19.42 -6.48 24.75
N MET A 91 -18.42 -7.18 24.28
CA MET A 91 -18.24 -8.62 24.50
C MET A 91 -17.70 -8.93 25.91
N GLY A 92 -16.97 -8.05 26.47
CA GLY A 92 -16.34 -8.18 27.80
C GLY A 92 -17.13 -7.57 28.89
#